data_cf7fde5805fa0c15454a0be82fcbe5b5
#
_entry.id   cf7fde5805fa0c15454a0be82fcbe5b5
#
_cell.length_a   1.000
_cell.length_b   1.000
_cell.length_c   1.000
_cell.angle_alpha   90.00
_cell.angle_beta   90.00
_cell.angle_gamma   90.00
#
_symmetry.space_group_name_H-M   'P 1'
#
loop_
_entity.id
_entity.type
_entity.pdbx_description
1 polymer ?
#
loop_
_entity_poly.entity_id
_entity_poly.type
_entity_poly.pdbx_seq_one_letter_code
_entity_poly.pdbx_strand_id
1 'polypeptide(L)'
;KRASGFGLPAYNIDGQDVLEVRKYVSEARERALAGEGPTFINALTYRYYGHNVGEKGQYRTQEEIAQWRTTQDPIDKFTEVVISSGFATQAEVEELRASVRKEIEEAVAFAESSPEPEIASITQGVDSGKLGVQL
;
A
#
# COMPACT_ATOMS: atom_id res chain seq x y z
N LYS A 1 -6.09 21.30 5.77
CA LYS A 1 -6.24 22.76 5.62
C LYS A 1 -5.76 23.30 4.25
N ARG A 2 -4.66 22.81 3.65
CA ARG A 2 -4.17 23.32 2.34
C ARG A 2 -5.13 22.99 1.20
N ALA A 3 -5.56 21.73 1.10
CA ALA A 3 -6.49 21.29 0.04
C ALA A 3 -7.84 22.01 0.11
N SER A 4 -8.36 22.26 1.32
CA SER A 4 -9.59 23.04 1.51
C SER A 4 -9.46 24.49 1.00
N GLY A 5 -8.25 25.06 1.02
CA GLY A 5 -7.97 26.37 0.44
C GLY A 5 -8.13 26.43 -1.09
N PHE A 6 -8.09 25.29 -1.75
CA PHE A 6 -8.36 25.14 -3.19
C PHE A 6 -9.81 24.70 -3.49
N GLY A 7 -10.69 24.71 -2.50
CA GLY A 7 -12.08 24.29 -2.67
C GLY A 7 -12.27 22.77 -2.81
N LEU A 8 -11.23 21.96 -2.50
CA LEU A 8 -11.32 20.51 -2.57
C LEU A 8 -11.85 19.93 -1.26
N PRO A 9 -12.75 18.94 -1.29
CA PRO A 9 -13.00 18.08 -0.14
C PRO A 9 -11.69 17.46 0.35
N ALA A 10 -11.43 17.53 1.66
CA ALA A 10 -10.17 17.10 2.23
C ALA A 10 -10.38 16.37 3.55
N TYR A 11 -9.83 15.16 3.65
CA TYR A 11 -9.95 14.28 4.80
C TYR A 11 -8.58 13.89 5.33
N ASN A 12 -8.45 13.85 6.66
CA ASN A 12 -7.35 13.16 7.35
C ASN A 12 -7.92 11.87 7.93
N ILE A 13 -7.34 10.75 7.56
CA ILE A 13 -7.83 9.43 7.94
C ILE A 13 -6.72 8.58 8.56
N ASP A 14 -7.10 7.56 9.33
CA ASP A 14 -6.17 6.52 9.77
C ASP A 14 -5.81 5.61 8.58
N GLY A 15 -4.61 5.79 8.04
CA GLY A 15 -4.10 4.95 6.95
C GLY A 15 -3.71 3.52 7.37
N GLN A 16 -3.74 3.23 8.69
CA GLN A 16 -3.56 1.88 9.23
C GLN A 16 -4.90 1.14 9.43
N ASP A 17 -6.05 1.79 9.14
CA ASP A 17 -7.36 1.15 9.09
C ASP A 17 -7.81 0.97 7.63
N VAL A 18 -7.75 -0.27 7.15
CA VAL A 18 -8.09 -0.60 5.76
C VAL A 18 -9.56 -0.32 5.42
N LEU A 19 -10.46 -0.40 6.40
CA LEU A 19 -11.88 -0.13 6.19
C LEU A 19 -12.14 1.37 6.09
N GLU A 20 -11.44 2.17 6.89
CA GLU A 20 -11.51 3.63 6.80
C GLU A 20 -10.94 4.11 5.45
N VAL A 21 -9.78 3.60 5.03
CA VAL A 21 -9.20 3.88 3.70
C VAL A 21 -10.17 3.51 2.59
N ARG A 22 -10.74 2.30 2.63
CA ARG A 22 -11.72 1.85 1.63
C ARG A 22 -12.92 2.78 1.55
N LYS A 23 -13.48 3.19 2.69
CA LYS A 23 -14.63 4.10 2.77
C LYS A 23 -14.35 5.40 2.02
N TYR A 24 -13.31 6.12 2.43
CA TYR A 24 -13.01 7.44 1.86
C TYR A 24 -12.56 7.38 0.40
N VAL A 25 -11.85 6.33 -0.01
CA VAL A 25 -11.49 6.13 -1.42
C VAL A 25 -12.71 5.81 -2.26
N SER A 26 -13.66 5.01 -1.76
CA SER A 26 -14.92 4.73 -2.47
C SER A 26 -15.75 5.99 -2.65
N GLU A 27 -15.94 6.78 -1.61
CA GLU A 27 -16.66 8.07 -1.67
C GLU A 27 -15.98 9.05 -2.64
N ALA A 28 -14.65 9.14 -2.61
CA ALA A 28 -13.89 9.98 -3.53
C ALA A 28 -14.05 9.53 -5.00
N ARG A 29 -14.06 8.22 -5.24
CA ARG A 29 -14.30 7.64 -6.57
C ARG A 29 -15.71 7.93 -7.07
N GLU A 30 -16.72 7.77 -6.23
CA GLU A 30 -18.12 8.06 -6.59
C GLU A 30 -18.30 9.53 -6.98
N ARG A 31 -17.72 10.45 -6.19
CA ARG A 31 -17.71 11.89 -6.52
C ARG A 31 -17.06 12.16 -7.87
N ALA A 32 -15.90 11.56 -8.13
CA ALA A 32 -15.18 11.75 -9.39
C ALA A 32 -16.00 11.25 -10.58
N LEU A 33 -16.65 10.09 -10.46
CA LEU A 33 -17.52 9.53 -11.49
C LEU A 33 -18.79 10.37 -11.73
N ALA A 34 -19.31 11.02 -10.69
CA ALA A 34 -20.43 11.97 -10.79
C ALA A 34 -20.02 13.32 -11.39
N GLY A 35 -18.75 13.55 -11.72
CA GLY A 35 -18.27 14.83 -12.24
C GLY A 35 -18.12 15.93 -11.19
N GLU A 36 -18.16 15.58 -9.88
CA GLU A 36 -18.06 16.53 -8.77
C GLU A 36 -16.61 16.93 -8.42
N GLY A 37 -15.65 16.48 -9.22
CA GLY A 37 -14.24 16.82 -9.09
C GLY A 37 -13.46 15.91 -8.13
N PRO A 38 -12.17 16.26 -7.89
CA PRO A 38 -11.26 15.46 -7.10
C PRO A 38 -11.48 15.60 -5.59
N THR A 39 -10.96 14.64 -4.84
CA THR A 39 -10.93 14.63 -3.37
C THR A 39 -9.50 14.47 -2.89
N PHE A 40 -9.10 15.20 -1.86
CA PHE A 40 -7.80 15.04 -1.22
C PHE A 40 -7.93 14.19 0.04
N ILE A 41 -7.21 13.07 0.07
CA ILE A 41 -7.16 12.18 1.24
C ILE A 41 -5.74 12.13 1.77
N ASN A 42 -5.54 12.51 3.02
CA ASN A 42 -4.29 12.35 3.74
C ASN A 42 -4.42 11.15 4.68
N ALA A 43 -3.94 9.99 4.23
CA ALA A 43 -3.92 8.75 5.00
C ALA A 43 -2.63 8.72 5.85
N LEU A 44 -2.79 8.80 7.17
CA LEU A 44 -1.67 8.77 8.11
C LEU A 44 -1.20 7.33 8.30
N THR A 45 0.05 7.06 7.95
CA THR A 45 0.67 5.74 8.06
C THR A 45 2.02 5.84 8.76
N TYR A 46 2.57 4.68 9.14
CA TYR A 46 3.89 4.59 9.73
C TYR A 46 4.80 3.66 8.91
N ARG A 47 6.01 4.11 8.62
CA ARG A 47 7.03 3.31 7.92
C ARG A 47 7.90 2.59 8.93
N TYR A 48 7.92 1.26 8.92
CA TYR A 48 8.74 0.46 9.83
C TYR A 48 10.23 0.45 9.47
N TYR A 49 10.55 0.47 8.19
CA TYR A 49 11.93 0.42 7.70
C TYR A 49 12.45 1.78 7.30
N GLY A 50 13.77 1.91 7.24
CA GLY A 50 14.44 3.12 6.78
C GLY A 50 14.20 3.43 5.29
N HIS A 51 14.75 4.53 4.84
CA HIS A 51 14.69 4.98 3.45
C HIS A 51 15.42 4.01 2.51
N ASN A 52 16.51 3.44 2.97
CA ASN A 52 17.31 2.43 2.28
C ASN A 52 17.86 1.39 3.26
N VAL A 53 18.50 0.34 2.74
CA VAL A 53 19.02 -0.77 3.55
C VAL A 53 20.09 -0.34 4.55
N GLY A 54 20.84 0.72 4.27
CA GLY A 54 21.91 1.25 5.13
C GLY A 54 21.46 2.25 6.20
N GLU A 55 20.18 2.66 6.17
CA GLU A 55 19.68 3.67 7.12
C GLU A 55 19.45 3.08 8.51
N LYS A 56 20.12 3.67 9.50
CA LYS A 56 20.02 3.23 10.91
C LYS A 56 18.82 3.82 11.67
N GLY A 57 17.97 4.65 11.02
CA GLY A 57 16.76 5.18 11.62
C GLY A 57 16.98 6.04 12.89
N GLN A 58 18.05 6.80 12.97
CA GLN A 58 18.46 7.57 14.16
C GLN A 58 17.45 8.64 14.64
N TYR A 59 16.46 8.99 13.81
CA TYR A 59 15.43 10.00 14.10
C TYR A 59 14.21 9.44 14.84
N ARG A 60 14.17 8.13 15.13
CA ARG A 60 13.10 7.43 15.86
C ARG A 60 13.66 6.26 16.66
N THR A 61 12.98 5.91 17.75
CA THR A 61 13.46 4.84 18.63
C THR A 61 12.98 3.47 18.18
N GLN A 62 13.65 2.42 18.61
CA GLN A 62 13.22 1.04 18.34
C GLN A 62 11.91 0.70 19.08
N GLU A 63 11.72 1.30 20.25
CA GLU A 63 10.50 1.18 21.05
C GLU A 63 9.29 1.75 20.29
N GLU A 64 9.45 2.92 19.67
CA GLU A 64 8.40 3.53 18.83
C GLU A 64 8.04 2.62 17.67
N ILE A 65 9.03 2.10 16.93
CA ILE A 65 8.80 1.18 15.81
C ILE A 65 8.08 -0.09 16.28
N ALA A 66 8.53 -0.67 17.39
CA ALA A 66 7.93 -1.87 17.97
C ALA A 66 6.48 -1.62 18.40
N GLN A 67 6.19 -0.48 19.02
CA GLN A 67 4.83 -0.09 19.40
C GLN A 67 3.92 -0.02 18.17
N TRP A 68 4.32 0.66 17.11
CA TRP A 68 3.53 0.73 15.88
C TRP A 68 3.28 -0.63 15.27
N ARG A 69 4.29 -1.51 15.22
CA ARG A 69 4.15 -2.87 14.69
C ARG A 69 3.17 -3.73 15.49
N THR A 70 3.20 -3.63 16.82
CA THR A 70 2.38 -4.49 17.67
C THR A 70 0.96 -4.00 17.85
N THR A 71 0.71 -2.70 17.71
CA THR A 71 -0.60 -2.12 18.00
C THR A 71 -1.33 -1.54 16.80
N GLN A 72 -0.61 -1.26 15.71
CA GLN A 72 -1.14 -0.52 14.57
C GLN A 72 -0.84 -1.18 13.21
N ASP A 73 -0.40 -2.44 13.19
CA ASP A 73 -0.22 -3.13 11.91
C ASP A 73 -1.58 -3.32 11.22
N PRO A 74 -1.77 -2.81 9.99
CA PRO A 74 -3.06 -2.86 9.30
C PRO A 74 -3.51 -4.29 8.98
N ILE A 75 -2.56 -5.22 8.78
CA ILE A 75 -2.88 -6.62 8.50
C ILE A 75 -3.42 -7.29 9.75
N ASP A 76 -2.78 -7.08 10.90
CA ASP A 76 -3.20 -7.70 12.16
C ASP A 76 -4.52 -7.08 12.65
N LYS A 77 -4.68 -5.75 12.61
CA LYS A 77 -5.95 -5.08 12.91
C LYS A 77 -7.11 -5.63 12.05
N PHE A 78 -6.90 -5.75 10.74
CA PHE A 78 -7.94 -6.25 9.86
C PHE A 78 -8.20 -7.75 10.05
N THR A 79 -7.18 -8.54 10.35
CA THR A 79 -7.33 -9.95 10.73
C THR A 79 -8.26 -10.12 11.92
N GLU A 80 -8.09 -9.31 12.98
CA GLU A 80 -8.97 -9.33 14.14
C GLU A 80 -10.43 -8.99 13.78
N VAL A 81 -10.64 -8.00 12.92
CA VAL A 81 -11.98 -7.64 12.42
C VAL A 81 -12.62 -8.79 11.65
N VAL A 82 -11.89 -9.42 10.74
CA VAL A 82 -12.40 -10.52 9.90
C VAL A 82 -12.79 -11.74 10.75
N ILE A 83 -11.96 -12.10 11.73
CA ILE A 83 -12.22 -13.24 12.62
C ILE A 83 -13.38 -12.94 13.57
N SER A 84 -13.35 -11.78 14.25
CA SER A 84 -14.40 -11.41 15.22
C SER A 84 -15.78 -11.23 14.58
N SER A 85 -15.81 -10.84 13.31
CA SER A 85 -17.05 -10.72 12.51
C SER A 85 -17.50 -12.04 11.89
N GLY A 86 -16.76 -13.13 12.04
CA GLY A 86 -17.09 -14.45 11.51
C GLY A 86 -16.95 -14.60 9.99
N PHE A 87 -16.22 -13.70 9.33
CA PHE A 87 -15.95 -13.79 7.89
C PHE A 87 -14.88 -14.83 7.54
N ALA A 88 -13.96 -15.10 8.48
CA ALA A 88 -13.01 -16.20 8.37
C ALA A 88 -12.60 -16.70 9.74
N THR A 89 -12.08 -17.92 9.78
CA THR A 89 -11.47 -18.53 10.95
C THR A 89 -9.98 -18.21 11.03
N GLN A 90 -9.37 -18.41 12.19
CA GLN A 90 -7.92 -18.30 12.37
C GLN A 90 -7.16 -19.24 11.41
N ALA A 91 -7.65 -20.47 11.20
CA ALA A 91 -7.03 -21.45 10.32
C ALA A 91 -7.01 -20.99 8.84
N GLU A 92 -8.11 -20.41 8.36
CA GLU A 92 -8.17 -19.85 6.99
C GLU A 92 -7.23 -18.66 6.79
N VAL A 93 -7.08 -17.81 7.81
CA VAL A 93 -6.09 -16.71 7.76
C VAL A 93 -4.66 -17.24 7.71
N GLU A 94 -4.34 -18.26 8.49
CA GLU A 94 -3.01 -18.88 8.50
C GLU A 94 -2.71 -19.58 7.17
N GLU A 95 -3.67 -20.27 6.58
CA GLU A 95 -3.56 -20.87 5.25
C GLU A 95 -3.31 -19.80 4.17
N LEU A 96 -4.05 -18.69 4.22
CA LEU A 96 -3.84 -17.55 3.32
C LEU A 96 -2.43 -16.96 3.47
N ARG A 97 -1.98 -16.74 4.70
CA ARG A 97 -0.61 -16.24 4.97
C ARG A 97 0.46 -17.20 4.43
N ALA A 98 0.24 -18.51 4.55
CA ALA A 98 1.16 -19.52 4.02
C ALA A 98 1.17 -19.52 2.48
N SER A 99 0.01 -19.39 1.84
CA SER A 99 -0.09 -19.34 0.38
C SER A 99 0.61 -18.10 -0.20
N VAL A 100 0.41 -16.94 0.42
CA VAL A 100 1.10 -15.69 0.01
C VAL A 100 2.61 -15.80 0.17
N ARG A 101 3.09 -16.41 1.26
CA ARG A 101 4.54 -16.63 1.44
C ARG A 101 5.11 -17.50 0.34
N LYS A 102 4.43 -18.60 -0.01
CA LYS A 102 4.84 -19.48 -1.10
C LYS A 102 4.88 -18.74 -2.45
N GLU A 103 3.88 -17.90 -2.74
CA GLU A 103 3.85 -17.09 -3.96
C GLU A 103 5.05 -16.13 -4.05
N ILE A 104 5.45 -15.52 -2.93
CA ILE A 104 6.65 -14.66 -2.88
C ILE A 104 7.92 -15.48 -3.09
N GLU A 105 8.04 -16.66 -2.49
CA GLU A 105 9.18 -17.56 -2.71
C GLU A 105 9.29 -17.98 -4.17
N GLU A 106 8.19 -18.32 -4.82
CA GLU A 106 8.13 -18.64 -6.25
C GLU A 106 8.50 -17.42 -7.12
N ALA A 107 8.06 -16.22 -6.76
CA ALA A 107 8.43 -14.99 -7.46
C ALA A 107 9.92 -14.68 -7.35
N VAL A 108 10.55 -14.92 -6.19
CA VAL A 108 12.00 -14.78 -6.02
C VAL A 108 12.74 -15.79 -6.90
N ALA A 109 12.35 -17.05 -6.87
CA ALA A 109 12.95 -18.10 -7.69
C ALA A 109 12.81 -17.79 -9.20
N PHE A 110 11.66 -17.25 -9.61
CA PHE A 110 11.44 -16.79 -10.98
C PHE A 110 12.40 -15.66 -11.36
N ALA A 111 12.56 -14.67 -10.50
CA ALA A 111 13.47 -13.54 -10.74
C ALA A 111 14.92 -13.99 -10.85
N GLU A 112 15.38 -14.89 -9.94
CA GLU A 112 16.75 -15.43 -9.94
C GLU A 112 17.05 -16.30 -11.17
N SER A 113 16.05 -17.02 -11.69
CA SER A 113 16.19 -17.85 -12.90
C SER A 113 16.00 -17.09 -14.21
N SER A 114 15.53 -15.86 -14.15
CA SER A 114 15.27 -15.04 -15.34
C SER A 114 16.58 -14.56 -15.97
N PRO A 115 16.66 -14.49 -17.32
CA PRO A 115 17.85 -13.98 -17.98
C PRO A 115 18.02 -12.48 -17.72
N GLU A 116 19.27 -12.02 -17.73
CA GLU A 116 19.56 -10.59 -17.71
C GLU A 116 18.92 -9.87 -18.91
N PRO A 117 18.44 -8.62 -18.75
CA PRO A 117 17.89 -7.85 -19.84
C PRO A 117 18.92 -7.62 -20.96
N GLU A 118 18.49 -7.68 -22.21
CA GLU A 118 19.36 -7.35 -23.33
C GLU A 118 19.75 -5.85 -23.32
N ILE A 119 21.00 -5.55 -23.62
CA ILE A 119 21.54 -4.17 -23.64
C ILE A 119 20.70 -3.27 -24.56
N ALA A 120 20.22 -3.81 -25.69
CA ALA A 120 19.36 -3.07 -26.62
C ALA A 120 18.01 -2.60 -25.99
N SER A 121 17.59 -3.21 -24.88
CA SER A 121 16.36 -2.83 -24.17
C SER A 121 16.48 -1.52 -23.36
N ILE A 122 17.69 -1.03 -23.09
CA ILE A 122 17.94 0.20 -22.30
C ILE A 122 17.21 1.43 -22.85
N THR A 123 17.07 1.52 -24.17
CA THR A 123 16.41 2.66 -24.84
C THR A 123 14.91 2.44 -25.06
N GLN A 124 14.39 1.28 -24.71
CA GLN A 124 12.97 0.98 -24.89
C GLN A 124 12.15 1.64 -23.78
N GLY A 125 11.07 2.31 -24.17
CA GLY A 125 10.16 2.94 -23.21
C GLY A 125 10.67 4.23 -22.56
N VAL A 126 11.79 4.77 -23.02
CA VAL A 126 12.35 6.02 -22.49
C VAL A 126 11.55 7.25 -22.95
N ASP A 127 10.90 7.16 -24.10
CA ASP A 127 10.02 8.19 -24.61
C ASP A 127 8.60 7.67 -24.87
N SER A 128 7.60 8.53 -24.69
CA SER A 128 6.18 8.18 -24.87
C SER A 128 5.81 7.80 -26.31
N GLY A 129 6.59 8.23 -27.30
CA GLY A 129 6.34 7.93 -28.72
C GLY A 129 6.57 6.47 -29.08
N LYS A 130 7.32 5.73 -28.28
CA LYS A 130 7.63 4.30 -28.48
C LYS A 130 6.74 3.35 -27.67
N LEU A 131 6.00 3.84 -26.68
CA LEU A 131 5.12 3.06 -25.83
C LEU A 131 3.74 2.78 -26.46
N GLY A 132 3.46 3.31 -27.64
CA GLY A 132 2.15 3.10 -28.29
C GLY A 132 0.94 3.67 -27.54
N VAL A 133 1.18 4.46 -26.51
CA VAL A 133 0.13 5.15 -25.77
C VAL A 133 -0.17 6.42 -26.54
N GLN A 134 -1.21 6.38 -27.37
CA GLN A 134 -1.87 7.59 -27.84
C GLN A 134 -2.60 8.19 -26.65
N LEU A 135 -2.17 9.36 -26.17
CA LEU A 135 -2.90 10.21 -25.23
C LEU A 135 -4.13 10.83 -25.92
#